data_897edf6f2c18f2584a3255d4fc303421
#
_entry.id   897edf6f2c18f2584a3255d4fc303421
#
_cell.length_a   1.000
_cell.length_b   1.000
_cell.length_c   1.000
_cell.angle_alpha   90.00
_cell.angle_beta   90.00
_cell.angle_gamma   90.00
#
_symmetry.space_group_name_H-M   'P 1'
#
loop_
_entity.id
_entity.type
_entity.pdbx_description
1 polymer ?
#
loop_
_entity_poly.entity_id
_entity_poly.type
_entity_poly.pdbx_seq_one_letter_code
_entity_poly.pdbx_strand_id
1 'polypeptide(L)'
;MKRRDFLAASAILAMLTGTQAHAVNKQPAKKPAAKPVARKKPTKRPAKAAVATPAPDSEEMPQTEPPPRNAISLPEEPLPQWRNYDIHSTVTLTNHQGRARVWLPLVQYRDTPWERSLGHHWQGNFETAGIYRDPVADMEVFYADWPEGVAEPRLELVSQIATQDRHFDITRRGATAERTEILRSCLQATELVPNDGIVRRTAERAIGRVKDPLAQGKAIYDWVVENTTYDPSMKSVSHANIGGLLESGQFAGRSTEISLLFVGLCRSVGIPARPAFGLRMDSSRLFSSLGATGNLNAAQHCRAEFYSPGYGWIPVNPSDVRKAIQSEGLSNFDPKLTVLKKLLFGFWEMNWASLNAAQDVMLRGSSGNALPFLIRPVLETGEGRFDDPASERFSYSVTAQRV
;
A
#
# COMPACT_ATOMS: atom_id res chain seq x y z
N MET A 1 8.01 54.73 -11.37
CA MET A 1 8.12 55.60 -10.18
C MET A 1 8.33 54.71 -8.97
N LYS A 2 9.55 54.72 -8.43
CA LYS A 2 10.04 54.89 -7.04
C LYS A 2 9.29 54.02 -5.99
N ARG A 3 9.89 52.96 -5.47
CA ARG A 3 10.93 52.76 -4.41
C ARG A 3 10.62 53.48 -3.09
N ARG A 4 10.82 52.65 -2.02
CA ARG A 4 11.28 53.01 -0.64
C ARG A 4 10.22 52.87 0.43
N ASP A 5 10.50 52.02 1.32
CA ASP A 5 11.18 51.95 2.63
C ASP A 5 10.17 52.11 3.82
N PHE A 6 10.23 51.19 4.76
CA PHE A 6 10.45 51.54 6.18
C PHE A 6 10.84 50.30 6.98
N LEU A 7 12.07 50.39 7.48
CA LEU A 7 12.60 49.65 8.63
C LEU A 7 12.23 50.38 9.94
N ALA A 8 12.06 49.68 11.05
CA ALA A 8 12.49 50.00 12.43
C ALA A 8 11.75 49.04 13.37
N ALA A 9 12.37 48.09 14.06
CA ALA A 9 13.27 48.19 15.21
C ALA A 9 12.57 48.72 16.46
N SER A 10 12.46 47.85 17.47
CA SER A 10 12.70 48.21 18.86
C SER A 10 12.86 46.96 19.74
N ALA A 11 14.05 46.83 20.29
CA ALA A 11 14.42 46.00 21.42
C ALA A 11 14.27 46.79 22.71
N ILE A 12 13.88 46.17 23.84
CA ILE A 12 14.14 46.57 25.25
C ILE A 12 14.02 45.29 26.06
N LEU A 13 15.05 44.77 26.59
CA LEU A 13 15.91 45.00 27.76
C LEU A 13 15.38 44.35 29.05
N ALA A 14 16.11 43.36 29.42
CA ALA A 14 16.60 42.75 30.63
C ALA A 14 16.23 43.38 32.01
N MET A 15 16.12 42.56 33.04
CA MET A 15 17.00 42.46 34.22
C MET A 15 16.47 41.52 35.26
N LEU A 16 17.27 40.52 35.59
CA LEU A 16 17.85 40.24 36.92
C LEU A 16 16.88 39.89 38.08
N THR A 17 16.99 38.69 38.63
CA THR A 17 17.63 38.46 39.91
C THR A 17 17.91 36.97 40.08
N GLY A 18 19.12 36.69 40.53
CA GLY A 18 19.64 35.38 40.84
C GLY A 18 19.34 34.96 42.29
N THR A 19 19.34 33.67 42.49
CA THR A 19 19.66 33.06 43.79
C THR A 19 20.40 31.76 43.54
N GLN A 20 21.63 31.72 44.10
CA GLN A 20 22.48 30.53 44.21
C GLN A 20 21.88 29.57 45.24
N ALA A 21 21.91 28.30 45.01
CA ALA A 21 21.83 27.28 46.03
C ALA A 21 22.82 26.15 45.75
N HIS A 22 23.58 25.83 46.77
CA HIS A 22 24.76 24.97 46.85
C HIS A 22 24.56 23.53 46.37
N ALA A 23 25.56 23.03 45.65
CA ALA A 23 25.80 21.62 45.38
C ALA A 23 26.27 20.90 46.65
N VAL A 24 25.58 19.85 47.05
CA VAL A 24 26.06 18.86 48.01
C VAL A 24 26.38 17.57 47.27
N ASN A 25 27.66 17.28 47.22
CA ASN A 25 28.28 16.07 46.67
C ASN A 25 28.09 14.91 47.67
N LYS A 26 27.37 13.84 47.28
CA LYS A 26 27.35 12.56 47.97
C LYS A 26 27.76 11.43 47.02
N GLN A 27 28.96 10.90 47.26
CA GLN A 27 29.46 9.66 46.66
C GLN A 27 28.60 8.46 47.09
N PRO A 28 28.35 7.48 46.20
CA PRO A 28 27.73 6.22 46.61
C PRO A 28 28.76 5.20 47.10
N ALA A 29 28.42 4.53 48.17
CA ALA A 29 29.19 3.49 48.83
C ALA A 29 29.32 2.22 48.00
N LYS A 30 30.51 1.59 48.06
CA LYS A 30 30.86 0.28 47.47
C LYS A 30 30.11 -0.85 48.19
N LYS A 31 29.44 -1.73 47.39
CA LYS A 31 28.99 -3.04 47.87
C LYS A 31 30.10 -4.10 47.73
N PRO A 32 30.20 -5.04 48.66
CA PRO A 32 31.25 -6.07 48.64
C PRO A 32 30.92 -7.23 47.68
N ALA A 33 31.98 -7.82 47.13
CA ALA A 33 31.96 -8.93 46.23
C ALA A 33 31.48 -10.24 46.85
N ALA A 34 30.62 -10.99 46.16
CA ALA A 34 30.20 -12.33 46.53
C ALA A 34 31.21 -13.38 45.98
N LYS A 35 31.58 -14.35 46.82
CA LYS A 35 32.47 -15.47 46.51
C LYS A 35 31.81 -16.49 45.57
N PRO A 36 32.58 -17.21 44.72
CA PRO A 36 32.04 -18.23 43.83
C PRO A 36 31.70 -19.54 44.53
N VAL A 37 30.55 -20.13 44.25
CA VAL A 37 30.11 -21.46 44.73
C VAL A 37 30.60 -22.53 43.77
N ALA A 38 31.25 -23.55 44.34
CA ALA A 38 31.85 -24.69 43.62
C ALA A 38 30.80 -25.62 42.97
N ARG A 39 31.04 -25.98 41.71
CA ARG A 39 30.29 -27.02 40.95
C ARG A 39 30.62 -28.41 41.50
N LYS A 40 29.59 -29.17 41.93
CA LYS A 40 29.69 -30.62 42.23
C LYS A 40 29.46 -31.40 40.90
N LYS A 41 30.35 -32.36 40.64
CA LYS A 41 30.24 -33.35 39.54
C LYS A 41 29.15 -34.39 39.88
N PRO A 42 28.40 -34.91 38.89
CA PRO A 42 27.48 -36.03 39.12
C PRO A 42 28.23 -37.38 39.10
N THR A 43 27.93 -38.20 40.10
CA THR A 43 28.39 -39.60 40.25
C THR A 43 27.58 -40.55 39.36
N LYS A 44 28.29 -41.45 38.69
CA LYS A 44 27.75 -42.59 37.92
C LYS A 44 27.11 -43.60 38.88
N ARG A 45 25.93 -44.10 38.49
CA ARG A 45 25.28 -45.26 39.11
C ARG A 45 25.20 -46.43 38.09
N PRO A 46 25.43 -47.69 38.53
CA PRO A 46 25.58 -48.81 37.62
C PRO A 46 24.24 -49.36 37.11
N ALA A 47 24.31 -49.96 35.91
CA ALA A 47 23.19 -50.58 35.20
C ALA A 47 22.69 -51.82 35.93
N LYS A 48 21.34 -51.99 36.02
CA LYS A 48 20.67 -53.22 36.43
C LYS A 48 19.96 -53.82 35.22
N ALA A 49 20.09 -55.17 35.14
CA ALA A 49 19.64 -55.99 34.03
C ALA A 49 18.11 -55.89 33.75
N ALA A 50 17.76 -56.00 32.49
CA ALA A 50 16.41 -55.99 31.97
C ALA A 50 15.72 -57.32 32.23
N VAL A 51 14.50 -57.27 32.78
CA VAL A 51 13.50 -58.34 32.75
C VAL A 51 12.50 -58.00 31.66
N ALA A 52 12.28 -58.92 30.70
CA ALA A 52 11.34 -58.76 29.61
C ALA A 52 9.90 -58.81 30.15
N THR A 53 9.10 -57.82 29.80
CA THR A 53 7.64 -57.80 30.00
C THR A 53 6.95 -57.84 28.65
N PRO A 54 5.77 -58.48 28.49
CA PRO A 54 5.13 -58.69 27.20
C PRO A 54 4.57 -57.37 26.65
N ALA A 55 4.45 -57.29 25.32
CA ALA A 55 3.93 -56.13 24.58
C ALA A 55 2.49 -55.83 24.99
N PRO A 56 2.15 -54.56 25.22
CA PRO A 56 0.77 -54.15 25.31
C PRO A 56 0.17 -53.96 23.91
N ASP A 57 -1.10 -54.25 23.82
CA ASP A 57 -1.97 -54.14 22.69
C ASP A 57 -1.84 -52.79 21.97
N SER A 58 -2.02 -52.84 20.65
CA SER A 58 -2.06 -51.70 19.75
C SER A 58 -3.10 -50.68 20.21
N GLU A 59 -2.65 -49.62 20.91
CA GLU A 59 -3.47 -48.44 21.10
C GLU A 59 -3.64 -47.73 19.73
N GLU A 60 -4.89 -47.69 19.30
CA GLU A 60 -5.37 -46.92 18.17
C GLU A 60 -4.96 -45.47 18.36
N MET A 61 -4.07 -44.95 17.48
CA MET A 61 -3.70 -43.54 17.47
C MET A 61 -4.98 -42.71 17.30
N PRO A 62 -5.15 -41.62 18.08
CA PRO A 62 -6.30 -40.76 17.93
C PRO A 62 -6.29 -40.21 16.50
N GLN A 63 -7.36 -40.48 15.76
CA GLN A 63 -7.59 -39.88 14.44
C GLN A 63 -7.70 -38.38 14.67
N THR A 64 -6.69 -37.63 14.18
CA THR A 64 -6.75 -36.19 14.13
C THR A 64 -7.94 -35.80 13.25
N GLU A 65 -8.94 -35.18 13.85
CA GLU A 65 -10.06 -34.60 13.10
C GLU A 65 -9.53 -33.77 11.94
N PRO A 66 -10.10 -33.90 10.73
CA PRO A 66 -9.70 -33.04 9.60
C PRO A 66 -9.93 -31.59 9.98
N PRO A 67 -9.03 -30.67 9.61
CA PRO A 67 -9.15 -29.26 9.93
C PRO A 67 -10.50 -28.74 9.41
N PRO A 68 -11.12 -27.79 10.13
CA PRO A 68 -12.43 -27.26 9.76
C PRO A 68 -12.39 -26.72 8.32
N ARG A 69 -13.41 -27.05 7.52
CA ARG A 69 -13.51 -26.75 6.08
C ARG A 69 -13.37 -25.27 5.69
N ASN A 70 -13.23 -24.37 6.66
CA ASN A 70 -13.05 -22.92 6.49
C ASN A 70 -11.68 -22.41 6.92
N ALA A 71 -10.68 -23.26 7.12
CA ALA A 71 -9.32 -22.80 7.34
C ALA A 71 -8.80 -22.17 6.04
N ILE A 72 -8.34 -20.92 6.09
CA ILE A 72 -7.56 -20.34 5.00
C ILE A 72 -6.29 -21.16 4.90
N SER A 73 -6.20 -22.02 3.90
CA SER A 73 -4.92 -22.63 3.53
C SER A 73 -4.06 -21.51 2.93
N LEU A 74 -2.84 -21.36 3.43
CA LEU A 74 -1.83 -20.58 2.71
C LEU A 74 -1.70 -21.23 1.34
N PRO A 75 -1.72 -20.47 0.23
CA PRO A 75 -1.43 -21.02 -1.07
C PRO A 75 -0.06 -21.70 -0.99
N GLU A 76 -0.02 -23.01 -1.20
CA GLU A 76 1.23 -23.67 -1.55
C GLU A 76 1.76 -22.95 -2.77
N GLU A 77 2.99 -22.60 -2.84
CA GLU A 77 3.70 -21.84 -3.87
C GLU A 77 2.86 -21.21 -5.01
N PRO A 78 3.17 -20.02 -5.54
CA PRO A 78 2.35 -19.40 -6.58
C PRO A 78 2.14 -20.40 -7.71
N LEU A 79 0.88 -20.74 -7.96
CA LEU A 79 0.54 -21.58 -9.12
C LEU A 79 1.11 -20.86 -10.35
N PRO A 80 1.98 -21.49 -11.16
CA PRO A 80 2.59 -20.83 -12.32
C PRO A 80 1.58 -20.69 -13.48
N GLN A 81 0.32 -20.44 -13.16
CA GLN A 81 -0.76 -20.28 -14.14
C GLN A 81 -1.08 -18.80 -14.29
N TRP A 82 -0.67 -18.27 -15.40
CA TRP A 82 -1.13 -16.97 -15.86
C TRP A 82 -2.63 -17.01 -16.13
N ARG A 83 -3.31 -15.92 -15.75
CA ARG A 83 -4.69 -15.65 -16.13
C ARG A 83 -4.73 -14.42 -17.00
N ASN A 84 -5.43 -14.53 -18.12
CA ASN A 84 -5.63 -13.41 -19.03
C ASN A 84 -6.98 -12.77 -18.78
N TYR A 85 -7.01 -11.42 -18.90
CA TYR A 85 -8.22 -10.64 -18.76
C TYR A 85 -8.28 -9.56 -19.82
N ASP A 86 -9.50 -9.33 -20.32
CA ASP A 86 -9.87 -8.15 -21.08
C ASP A 86 -10.58 -7.18 -20.14
N ILE A 87 -10.00 -5.99 -19.94
CA ILE A 87 -10.59 -4.91 -19.14
C ILE A 87 -11.26 -3.94 -20.10
N HIS A 88 -12.58 -3.88 -20.06
CA HIS A 88 -13.40 -3.00 -20.88
C HIS A 88 -13.76 -1.75 -20.10
N SER A 89 -13.34 -0.60 -20.61
CA SER A 89 -13.65 0.72 -20.06
C SER A 89 -14.46 1.51 -21.08
N THR A 90 -15.63 1.99 -20.68
CA THR A 90 -16.49 2.84 -21.50
C THR A 90 -16.64 4.20 -20.84
N VAL A 91 -16.46 5.27 -21.61
CA VAL A 91 -16.72 6.64 -21.16
C VAL A 91 -17.68 7.29 -22.14
N THR A 92 -18.73 7.90 -21.61
CA THR A 92 -19.68 8.72 -22.38
C THR A 92 -19.86 10.03 -21.67
N LEU A 93 -19.71 11.14 -22.40
CA LEU A 93 -19.89 12.47 -21.84
C LEU A 93 -21.33 12.95 -22.09
N THR A 94 -21.89 13.60 -21.10
CA THR A 94 -23.21 14.20 -21.15
C THR A 94 -23.12 15.68 -20.76
N ASN A 95 -23.92 16.52 -21.40
CA ASN A 95 -24.06 17.93 -21.03
C ASN A 95 -22.73 18.69 -20.89
N HIS A 96 -21.75 18.43 -21.77
CA HIS A 96 -20.48 19.15 -21.79
C HIS A 96 -20.57 20.43 -22.62
N GLN A 97 -19.76 21.41 -22.24
CA GLN A 97 -19.58 22.65 -22.99
C GLN A 97 -18.17 22.77 -23.52
N GLY A 98 -18.04 23.21 -24.77
CA GLY A 98 -16.77 23.38 -25.44
C GLY A 98 -16.03 22.09 -25.74
N ARG A 99 -14.73 22.19 -25.94
CA ARG A 99 -13.83 21.06 -26.16
C ARG A 99 -13.79 20.15 -24.94
N ALA A 100 -13.79 18.83 -25.15
CA ALA A 100 -13.72 17.84 -24.08
C ALA A 100 -12.48 16.96 -24.23
N ARG A 101 -11.85 16.62 -23.12
CA ARG A 101 -10.69 15.71 -23.05
C ARG A 101 -10.86 14.71 -21.91
N VAL A 102 -10.43 13.50 -22.14
CA VAL A 102 -10.42 12.43 -21.13
C VAL A 102 -9.06 11.80 -21.06
N TRP A 103 -8.59 11.53 -19.83
CA TRP A 103 -7.39 10.74 -19.55
C TRP A 103 -7.77 9.53 -18.72
N LEU A 104 -7.31 8.33 -19.12
CA LEU A 104 -7.47 7.09 -18.40
C LEU A 104 -6.11 6.49 -18.06
N PRO A 105 -5.86 6.09 -16.81
CA PRO A 105 -4.68 5.30 -16.50
C PRO A 105 -4.79 3.93 -17.16
N LEU A 106 -3.69 3.47 -17.74
CA LEU A 106 -3.60 2.15 -18.34
C LEU A 106 -2.97 1.15 -17.39
N VAL A 107 -3.14 -0.15 -17.66
CA VAL A 107 -2.39 -1.20 -16.96
C VAL A 107 -0.90 -1.00 -17.15
N GLN A 108 -0.11 -1.35 -16.12
CA GLN A 108 1.32 -1.11 -16.12
C GLN A 108 2.00 -1.72 -17.36
N TYR A 109 2.74 -0.91 -18.10
CA TYR A 109 3.36 -1.28 -19.37
C TYR A 109 4.62 -2.13 -19.23
N ARG A 110 5.24 -2.13 -18.05
CA ARG A 110 6.45 -2.92 -17.79
C ARG A 110 6.08 -4.34 -17.41
N ASP A 111 6.58 -5.29 -18.14
CA ASP A 111 6.49 -6.69 -17.77
C ASP A 111 7.19 -6.96 -16.45
N THR A 112 6.50 -7.70 -15.61
CA THR A 112 7.01 -8.23 -14.36
C THR A 112 6.88 -9.76 -14.35
N PRO A 113 7.49 -10.47 -13.41
CA PRO A 113 7.25 -11.90 -13.25
C PRO A 113 5.80 -12.28 -12.93
N TRP A 114 4.93 -11.33 -12.57
CA TRP A 114 3.54 -11.58 -12.14
C TRP A 114 2.49 -10.79 -12.92
N GLU A 115 2.88 -9.89 -13.81
CA GLU A 115 1.94 -9.05 -14.58
C GLU A 115 2.56 -8.63 -15.91
N ARG A 116 1.77 -8.70 -17.00
CA ARG A 116 2.18 -8.31 -18.35
C ARG A 116 1.04 -7.60 -19.04
N SER A 117 1.30 -6.45 -19.64
CA SER A 117 0.37 -5.81 -20.59
C SER A 117 0.45 -6.52 -21.94
N LEU A 118 -0.68 -6.92 -22.46
CA LEU A 118 -0.77 -7.62 -23.75
C LEU A 118 -1.22 -6.69 -24.89
N GLY A 119 -1.58 -5.43 -24.55
CA GLY A 119 -1.95 -4.42 -25.52
C GLY A 119 -3.28 -3.73 -25.20
N HIS A 120 -3.61 -2.75 -26.04
CA HIS A 120 -4.79 -1.92 -25.90
C HIS A 120 -5.47 -1.72 -27.24
N HIS A 121 -6.80 -1.74 -27.26
CA HIS A 121 -7.63 -1.43 -28.42
C HIS A 121 -8.68 -0.40 -28.00
N TRP A 122 -8.95 0.57 -28.87
CA TRP A 122 -9.93 1.59 -28.57
C TRP A 122 -10.73 1.99 -29.82
N GLN A 123 -11.95 2.45 -29.59
CA GLN A 123 -12.83 3.03 -30.59
C GLN A 123 -13.66 4.14 -29.96
N GLY A 124 -14.18 5.04 -30.80
CA GLY A 124 -15.01 6.15 -30.37
C GLY A 124 -15.17 7.19 -31.46
N ASN A 125 -15.81 8.30 -31.12
CA ASN A 125 -16.05 9.42 -32.05
C ASN A 125 -15.15 10.64 -31.74
N PHE A 126 -13.99 10.42 -31.15
CA PHE A 126 -12.99 11.45 -30.86
C PHE A 126 -12.32 11.96 -32.16
N GLU A 127 -11.82 13.20 -32.11
CA GLU A 127 -10.98 13.75 -33.19
C GLU A 127 -9.55 13.18 -33.08
N THR A 128 -9.03 13.09 -31.85
CA THR A 128 -7.70 12.57 -31.58
C THR A 128 -7.73 11.68 -30.35
N ALA A 129 -7.07 10.53 -30.44
CA ALA A 129 -6.84 9.66 -29.29
C ALA A 129 -5.50 8.93 -29.40
N GLY A 130 -4.98 8.50 -28.28
CA GLY A 130 -3.73 7.76 -28.26
C GLY A 130 -3.20 7.50 -26.85
N ILE A 131 -2.07 6.83 -26.81
CA ILE A 131 -1.36 6.53 -25.56
C ILE A 131 -0.10 7.38 -25.49
N TYR A 132 0.14 8.01 -24.38
CA TYR A 132 1.44 8.61 -24.08
C TYR A 132 2.03 8.02 -22.82
N ARG A 133 3.36 7.96 -22.79
CA ARG A 133 4.11 7.58 -21.59
C ARG A 133 4.55 8.85 -20.87
N ASP A 134 4.25 8.89 -19.57
CA ASP A 134 4.80 9.90 -18.67
C ASP A 134 6.12 9.36 -18.07
N PRO A 135 7.28 9.93 -18.42
CA PRO A 135 8.56 9.43 -17.93
C PRO A 135 8.82 9.77 -16.46
N VAL A 136 8.14 10.78 -15.90
CA VAL A 136 8.27 11.21 -14.51
C VAL A 136 7.42 10.33 -13.62
N ALA A 137 6.16 10.15 -14.01
CA ALA A 137 5.21 9.29 -13.31
C ALA A 137 5.43 7.79 -13.58
N ASP A 138 6.26 7.43 -14.58
CA ASP A 138 6.54 6.06 -15.04
C ASP A 138 5.27 5.26 -15.32
N MET A 139 4.34 5.87 -16.06
CA MET A 139 3.04 5.30 -16.39
C MET A 139 2.65 5.58 -17.83
N GLU A 140 1.76 4.76 -18.37
CA GLU A 140 1.06 5.04 -19.62
C GLU A 140 -0.34 5.55 -19.33
N VAL A 141 -0.74 6.55 -20.13
CA VAL A 141 -2.05 7.19 -20.04
C VAL A 141 -2.67 7.19 -21.43
N PHE A 142 -3.87 6.68 -21.53
CA PHE A 142 -4.71 6.88 -22.70
C PHE A 142 -5.37 8.25 -22.62
N TYR A 143 -5.43 8.97 -23.74
CA TYR A 143 -6.17 10.22 -23.85
C TYR A 143 -7.06 10.22 -25.08
N ALA A 144 -8.19 10.90 -24.99
CA ALA A 144 -9.05 11.20 -26.11
C ALA A 144 -9.52 12.65 -26.04
N ASP A 145 -9.72 13.26 -27.20
CA ASP A 145 -10.03 14.68 -27.37
C ASP A 145 -11.18 14.85 -28.39
N TRP A 146 -12.18 15.59 -27.99
CA TRP A 146 -13.34 15.92 -28.84
C TRP A 146 -13.42 17.43 -29.02
N PRO A 147 -13.57 17.92 -30.27
CA PRO A 147 -13.82 19.34 -30.54
C PRO A 147 -15.18 19.77 -29.98
N GLU A 148 -15.38 21.04 -29.89
CA GLU A 148 -16.68 21.61 -29.57
C GLU A 148 -17.75 21.18 -30.61
N GLY A 149 -18.97 20.90 -30.15
CA GLY A 149 -20.11 20.53 -30.99
C GLY A 149 -20.31 19.05 -31.22
N VAL A 150 -19.47 18.17 -30.71
CA VAL A 150 -19.73 16.73 -30.72
C VAL A 150 -20.84 16.42 -29.71
N ALA A 151 -21.97 15.93 -30.18
CA ALA A 151 -23.17 15.79 -29.36
C ALA A 151 -23.05 14.78 -28.23
N GLU A 152 -22.43 13.63 -28.48
CA GLU A 152 -22.27 12.53 -27.52
C GLU A 152 -20.85 11.97 -27.61
N PRO A 153 -19.85 12.62 -27.02
CA PRO A 153 -18.49 12.07 -26.96
C PRO A 153 -18.48 10.71 -26.28
N ARG A 154 -17.96 9.71 -26.96
CA ARG A 154 -17.87 8.35 -26.45
C ARG A 154 -16.54 7.69 -26.78
N LEU A 155 -16.11 6.86 -25.86
CA LEU A 155 -14.90 6.08 -25.91
C LEU A 155 -15.17 4.68 -25.37
N GLU A 156 -14.68 3.69 -26.07
CA GLU A 156 -14.51 2.32 -25.59
C GLU A 156 -13.03 1.97 -25.67
N LEU A 157 -12.47 1.46 -24.57
CA LEU A 157 -11.08 1.04 -24.45
C LEU A 157 -11.03 -0.35 -23.86
N VAL A 158 -10.36 -1.28 -24.54
CA VAL A 158 -10.06 -2.62 -24.04
C VAL A 158 -8.57 -2.71 -23.76
N SER A 159 -8.22 -3.04 -22.52
CA SER A 159 -6.85 -3.31 -22.10
C SER A 159 -6.72 -4.80 -21.79
N GLN A 160 -5.78 -5.47 -22.46
CA GLN A 160 -5.51 -6.89 -22.28
C GLN A 160 -4.33 -7.06 -21.32
N ILE A 161 -4.49 -7.94 -20.34
CA ILE A 161 -3.49 -8.19 -19.31
C ILE A 161 -3.38 -9.67 -18.95
N ALA A 162 -2.18 -10.13 -18.67
CA ALA A 162 -1.93 -11.41 -18.02
C ALA A 162 -1.43 -11.19 -16.59
N THR A 163 -1.98 -11.93 -15.64
CA THR A 163 -1.59 -11.85 -14.23
C THR A 163 -1.34 -13.23 -13.62
N GLN A 164 -0.47 -13.28 -12.62
CA GLN A 164 -0.31 -14.42 -11.72
C GLN A 164 -0.06 -13.92 -10.30
N ASP A 165 -0.12 -14.82 -9.31
CA ASP A 165 0.17 -14.46 -7.92
C ASP A 165 1.60 -13.93 -7.78
N ARG A 166 1.73 -12.83 -7.05
CA ARG A 166 3.03 -12.32 -6.62
C ARG A 166 3.31 -12.79 -5.21
N HIS A 167 4.25 -13.69 -5.08
CA HIS A 167 4.69 -14.20 -3.79
C HIS A 167 6.13 -13.79 -3.49
N PHE A 168 6.39 -13.36 -2.26
CA PHE A 168 7.69 -13.00 -1.74
C PHE A 168 8.19 -14.05 -0.76
N ASP A 169 9.33 -14.63 -1.06
CA ASP A 169 9.99 -15.60 -0.17
C ASP A 169 11.02 -14.91 0.71
N ILE A 170 10.69 -14.72 1.98
CA ILE A 170 11.55 -14.09 2.99
C ILE A 170 12.84 -14.90 3.25
N THR A 171 12.89 -16.17 2.86
CA THR A 171 14.08 -17.01 3.06
C THR A 171 15.12 -16.83 1.97
N ARG A 172 14.71 -16.33 0.80
CA ARG A 172 15.58 -16.12 -0.36
C ARG A 172 16.15 -14.71 -0.38
N ARG A 173 17.45 -14.59 -0.15
CA ARG A 173 18.24 -13.38 -0.42
C ARG A 173 18.91 -13.47 -1.78
N GLY A 174 19.29 -12.34 -2.35
CA GLY A 174 20.03 -12.27 -3.61
C GLY A 174 19.28 -11.55 -4.73
N ALA A 175 18.24 -10.78 -4.39
CA ALA A 175 17.60 -9.89 -5.35
C ALA A 175 18.61 -8.87 -5.90
N THR A 176 18.57 -8.63 -7.21
CA THR A 176 19.36 -7.58 -7.86
C THR A 176 19.03 -6.23 -7.20
N ALA A 177 20.05 -5.45 -6.89
CA ALA A 177 19.86 -4.12 -6.32
C ALA A 177 19.08 -3.23 -7.28
N GLU A 178 18.10 -2.49 -6.75
CA GLU A 178 17.35 -1.49 -7.51
C GLU A 178 18.26 -0.27 -7.78
N ARG A 179 17.98 0.45 -8.87
CA ARG A 179 18.70 1.68 -9.22
C ARG A 179 18.54 2.74 -8.14
N THR A 180 19.65 3.41 -7.81
CA THR A 180 19.70 4.42 -6.74
C THR A 180 18.70 5.56 -6.97
N GLU A 181 18.47 5.96 -8.23
CA GLU A 181 17.54 7.03 -8.61
C GLU A 181 16.11 6.63 -8.26
N ILE A 182 15.71 5.37 -8.52
CA ILE A 182 14.38 4.85 -8.16
C ILE A 182 14.24 4.78 -6.64
N LEU A 183 15.24 4.26 -5.93
CA LEU A 183 15.19 4.21 -4.47
C LEU A 183 15.08 5.60 -3.85
N ARG A 184 15.82 6.58 -4.42
CA ARG A 184 15.79 7.97 -3.96
C ARG A 184 14.42 8.62 -4.22
N SER A 185 13.81 8.42 -5.39
CA SER A 185 12.48 8.92 -5.68
C SER A 185 11.42 8.32 -4.75
N CYS A 186 11.54 7.04 -4.40
CA CYS A 186 10.65 6.35 -3.47
C CYS A 186 10.87 6.72 -1.98
N LEU A 187 11.78 7.65 -1.67
CA LEU A 187 11.96 8.26 -0.36
C LEU A 187 11.39 9.68 -0.28
N GLN A 188 11.01 10.28 -1.43
CA GLN A 188 10.53 11.66 -1.45
C GLN A 188 9.16 11.81 -0.81
N ALA A 189 8.97 12.92 -0.10
CA ALA A 189 7.65 13.34 0.33
C ALA A 189 6.83 13.82 -0.89
N THR A 190 5.51 13.71 -0.78
CA THR A 190 4.54 14.30 -1.71
C THR A 190 3.50 15.07 -0.90
N GLU A 191 2.62 15.81 -1.57
CA GLU A 191 1.58 16.57 -0.88
C GLU A 191 0.72 15.68 0.03
N LEU A 192 0.30 14.51 -0.46
CA LEU A 192 -0.49 13.55 0.33
C LEU A 192 0.33 12.73 1.33
N VAL A 193 1.62 12.57 1.09
CA VAL A 193 2.49 11.65 1.84
C VAL A 193 3.71 12.41 2.39
N PRO A 194 3.52 13.32 3.37
CA PRO A 194 4.64 13.90 4.10
C PRO A 194 5.41 12.79 4.84
N ASN A 195 6.71 12.99 5.03
CA ASN A 195 7.61 12.02 5.67
C ASN A 195 8.34 12.57 6.90
N ASP A 196 7.86 13.67 7.45
CA ASP A 196 8.40 14.34 8.64
C ASP A 196 7.33 14.51 9.75
N GLY A 197 7.58 15.35 10.72
CA GLY A 197 6.63 15.73 11.76
C GLY A 197 6.01 14.53 12.50
N ILE A 198 4.68 14.47 12.51
CA ILE A 198 3.93 13.39 13.19
C ILE A 198 4.13 12.04 12.50
N VAL A 199 4.29 12.03 11.18
CA VAL A 199 4.50 10.79 10.41
C VAL A 199 5.79 10.11 10.87
N ARG A 200 6.89 10.87 10.95
CA ARG A 200 8.17 10.36 11.43
C ARG A 200 8.11 9.89 12.87
N ARG A 201 7.54 10.71 13.78
CA ARG A 201 7.40 10.30 15.18
C ARG A 201 6.57 9.01 15.35
N THR A 202 5.55 8.82 14.52
CA THR A 202 4.73 7.61 14.53
C THR A 202 5.52 6.41 14.03
N ALA A 203 6.26 6.56 12.93
CA ALA A 203 7.11 5.49 12.40
C ALA A 203 8.22 5.08 13.40
N GLU A 204 8.90 6.06 14.01
CA GLU A 204 9.94 5.80 15.04
C GLU A 204 9.37 5.03 16.24
N ARG A 205 8.13 5.32 16.66
CA ARG A 205 7.44 4.54 17.70
C ARG A 205 7.12 3.13 17.25
N ALA A 206 6.63 2.97 16.01
CA ALA A 206 6.27 1.67 15.46
C ALA A 206 7.49 0.73 15.34
N ILE A 207 8.63 1.23 14.85
CA ILE A 207 9.85 0.41 14.69
C ILE A 207 10.63 0.22 16.01
N GLY A 208 10.48 1.11 16.97
CA GLY A 208 11.18 1.05 18.24
C GLY A 208 12.70 0.96 18.07
N ARG A 209 13.31 -0.15 18.54
CA ARG A 209 14.76 -0.39 18.45
C ARG A 209 15.19 -1.26 17.27
N VAL A 210 14.27 -1.67 16.43
CA VAL A 210 14.55 -2.52 15.25
C VAL A 210 15.42 -1.75 14.26
N LYS A 211 16.47 -2.42 13.71
CA LYS A 211 17.42 -1.82 12.76
C LYS A 211 17.37 -2.44 11.38
N ASP A 212 16.97 -3.70 11.27
CA ASP A 212 16.86 -4.39 10.01
C ASP A 212 15.69 -3.83 9.18
N PRO A 213 15.92 -3.38 7.92
CA PRO A 213 14.86 -2.75 7.11
C PRO A 213 13.65 -3.65 6.87
N LEU A 214 13.85 -4.96 6.70
CA LEU A 214 12.73 -5.90 6.53
C LEU A 214 11.88 -5.97 7.80
N ALA A 215 12.51 -6.08 8.96
CA ALA A 215 11.82 -6.13 10.24
C ALA A 215 11.18 -4.78 10.60
N GLN A 216 11.77 -3.64 10.20
CA GLN A 216 11.15 -2.32 10.32
C GLN A 216 9.89 -2.22 9.47
N GLY A 217 9.96 -2.64 8.20
CA GLY A 217 8.79 -2.70 7.30
C GLY A 217 7.67 -3.57 7.88
N LYS A 218 8.01 -4.70 8.51
CA LYS A 218 7.05 -5.56 9.20
C LYS A 218 6.41 -4.87 10.41
N ALA A 219 7.21 -4.20 11.23
CA ALA A 219 6.71 -3.46 12.40
C ALA A 219 5.76 -2.32 12.00
N ILE A 220 6.09 -1.58 10.93
CA ILE A 220 5.22 -0.55 10.37
C ILE A 220 3.93 -1.16 9.81
N TYR A 221 4.02 -2.28 9.09
CA TYR A 221 2.85 -2.99 8.57
C TYR A 221 1.90 -3.42 9.70
N ASP A 222 2.44 -4.03 10.75
CA ASP A 222 1.66 -4.44 11.92
C ASP A 222 1.01 -3.24 12.61
N TRP A 223 1.77 -2.16 12.79
CA TRP A 223 1.26 -0.93 13.39
C TRP A 223 0.09 -0.36 12.56
N VAL A 224 0.22 -0.28 11.25
CA VAL A 224 -0.85 0.20 10.35
C VAL A 224 -2.08 -0.69 10.47
N VAL A 225 -1.93 -2.02 10.42
CA VAL A 225 -3.05 -2.94 10.58
C VAL A 225 -3.73 -2.79 11.94
N GLU A 226 -3.00 -2.51 13.01
CA GLU A 226 -3.55 -2.42 14.37
C GLU A 226 -4.21 -1.07 14.67
N ASN A 227 -3.73 0.01 14.05
CA ASN A 227 -4.14 1.37 14.39
C ASN A 227 -5.03 2.05 13.35
N THR A 228 -5.41 1.37 12.25
CA THR A 228 -6.30 1.94 11.24
C THR A 228 -7.66 1.24 11.22
N THR A 229 -8.64 1.89 10.61
CA THR A 229 -9.97 1.32 10.35
C THR A 229 -10.30 1.49 8.86
N TYR A 230 -10.81 0.43 8.22
CA TYR A 230 -11.31 0.54 6.86
C TYR A 230 -12.67 1.22 6.85
N ASP A 231 -12.82 2.31 6.11
CA ASP A 231 -14.08 3.03 5.95
C ASP A 231 -14.35 3.31 4.47
N PRO A 232 -15.26 2.56 3.85
CA PRO A 232 -15.61 2.76 2.44
C PRO A 232 -16.40 4.05 2.19
N SER A 233 -17.02 4.65 3.23
CA SER A 233 -17.83 5.86 3.12
C SER A 233 -16.99 7.14 3.03
N MET A 234 -15.72 7.09 3.45
CA MET A 234 -14.83 8.24 3.35
C MET A 234 -14.72 8.71 1.91
N LYS A 235 -14.96 10.00 1.70
CA LYS A 235 -14.63 10.64 0.43
C LYS A 235 -13.12 10.54 0.23
N SER A 236 -12.70 10.20 -0.99
CA SER A 236 -11.26 10.09 -1.32
C SER A 236 -10.48 11.30 -0.83
N VAL A 237 -9.25 11.08 -0.37
CA VAL A 237 -8.37 12.10 0.25
C VAL A 237 -7.89 13.13 -0.78
N SER A 238 -8.81 13.80 -1.46
CA SER A 238 -8.40 14.95 -2.26
C SER A 238 -8.00 16.16 -1.39
N HIS A 239 -8.20 16.08 -0.06
CA HIS A 239 -8.08 17.26 0.80
C HIS A 239 -7.33 17.08 2.13
N ALA A 240 -6.97 15.85 2.54
CA ALA A 240 -6.20 15.64 3.77
C ALA A 240 -5.03 14.69 3.53
N ASN A 241 -3.81 15.14 3.80
CA ASN A 241 -2.64 14.27 3.77
C ASN A 241 -2.60 13.33 4.99
N ILE A 242 -1.76 12.31 4.93
CA ILE A 242 -1.63 11.31 6.01
C ILE A 242 -1.19 11.91 7.35
N GLY A 243 -0.49 13.05 7.34
CA GLY A 243 -0.11 13.77 8.57
C GLY A 243 -1.33 14.31 9.29
N GLY A 244 -2.22 15.01 8.57
CA GLY A 244 -3.48 15.52 9.13
C GLY A 244 -4.40 14.41 9.66
N LEU A 245 -4.44 13.26 8.96
CA LEU A 245 -5.19 12.09 9.45
C LEU A 245 -4.60 11.54 10.76
N LEU A 246 -3.26 11.48 10.89
CA LEU A 246 -2.61 11.08 12.14
C LEU A 246 -2.85 12.08 13.28
N GLU A 247 -2.87 13.39 12.98
CA GLU A 247 -3.13 14.43 13.96
C GLU A 247 -4.55 14.40 14.50
N SER A 248 -5.52 13.95 13.69
CA SER A 248 -6.90 13.76 14.14
C SER A 248 -7.07 12.68 15.21
N GLY A 249 -6.06 11.81 15.39
CA GLY A 249 -6.09 10.68 16.33
C GLY A 249 -7.02 9.53 15.91
N GLN A 250 -7.72 9.65 14.79
CA GLN A 250 -8.61 8.62 14.25
C GLN A 250 -8.23 8.34 12.80
N PHE A 251 -7.47 7.27 12.59
CA PHE A 251 -7.06 6.91 11.25
C PHE A 251 -8.05 5.93 10.63
N ALA A 252 -9.10 6.46 10.01
CA ALA A 252 -10.03 5.71 9.19
C ALA A 252 -9.82 6.07 7.71
N GLY A 253 -9.95 5.11 6.79
CA GLY A 253 -9.80 5.39 5.37
C GLY A 253 -10.09 4.20 4.48
N ARG A 254 -10.09 4.46 3.18
CA ARG A 254 -10.14 3.43 2.14
C ARG A 254 -8.76 2.78 1.98
N SER A 255 -8.62 1.93 0.98
CA SER A 255 -7.34 1.30 0.66
C SER A 255 -6.22 2.29 0.33
N THR A 256 -6.56 3.42 -0.29
CA THR A 256 -5.60 4.47 -0.65
C THR A 256 -4.97 5.07 0.59
N GLU A 257 -5.79 5.56 1.53
CA GLU A 257 -5.32 6.23 2.74
C GLU A 257 -4.48 5.30 3.62
N ILE A 258 -4.93 4.05 3.80
CA ILE A 258 -4.22 3.06 4.62
C ILE A 258 -2.89 2.66 3.96
N SER A 259 -2.86 2.48 2.64
CA SER A 259 -1.64 2.14 1.92
C SER A 259 -0.66 3.31 1.85
N LEU A 260 -1.13 4.55 1.64
CA LEU A 260 -0.30 5.75 1.66
C LEU A 260 0.28 6.02 3.05
N LEU A 261 -0.46 5.72 4.13
CA LEU A 261 0.07 5.78 5.49
C LEU A 261 1.26 4.84 5.67
N PHE A 262 1.13 3.57 5.24
CA PHE A 262 2.24 2.63 5.26
C PHE A 262 3.46 3.17 4.49
N VAL A 263 3.25 3.72 3.29
CA VAL A 263 4.30 4.30 2.45
C VAL A 263 4.99 5.47 3.16
N GLY A 264 4.24 6.40 3.73
CA GLY A 264 4.79 7.58 4.41
C GLY A 264 5.57 7.19 5.67
N LEU A 265 5.08 6.25 6.47
CA LEU A 265 5.79 5.74 7.64
C LEU A 265 7.11 5.08 7.24
N CYS A 266 7.15 4.29 6.18
CA CYS A 266 8.39 3.70 5.66
C CYS A 266 9.38 4.77 5.20
N ARG A 267 8.93 5.71 4.35
CA ARG A 267 9.78 6.80 3.82
C ARG A 267 10.37 7.65 4.93
N SER A 268 9.62 7.93 5.97
CA SER A 268 10.04 8.79 7.10
C SER A 268 11.20 8.21 7.93
N VAL A 269 11.40 6.90 7.89
CA VAL A 269 12.53 6.21 8.55
C VAL A 269 13.59 5.71 7.56
N GLY A 270 13.55 6.19 6.31
CA GLY A 270 14.56 5.90 5.30
C GLY A 270 14.36 4.58 4.54
N ILE A 271 13.18 3.98 4.60
CA ILE A 271 12.84 2.78 3.82
C ILE A 271 12.13 3.23 2.53
N PRO A 272 12.72 3.00 1.34
CA PRO A 272 12.05 3.31 0.09
C PRO A 272 10.73 2.53 -0.02
N ALA A 273 9.64 3.24 -0.28
CA ALA A 273 8.32 2.64 -0.40
C ALA A 273 7.47 3.41 -1.42
N ARG A 274 6.56 2.69 -2.07
CA ARG A 274 5.65 3.28 -3.07
C ARG A 274 4.26 2.66 -3.00
N PRO A 275 3.21 3.41 -3.33
CA PRO A 275 1.89 2.85 -3.54
C PRO A 275 1.88 2.02 -4.82
N ALA A 276 0.90 1.15 -4.94
CA ALA A 276 0.55 0.49 -6.18
C ALA A 276 -0.95 0.68 -6.38
N PHE A 277 -1.29 1.63 -7.25
CA PHE A 277 -2.68 1.90 -7.63
C PHE A 277 -3.11 0.92 -8.70
N GLY A 278 -4.33 0.40 -8.57
CA GLY A 278 -4.81 -0.60 -9.51
C GLY A 278 -6.30 -0.88 -9.40
N LEU A 279 -6.74 -1.92 -10.10
CA LEU A 279 -8.13 -2.33 -10.23
C LEU A 279 -8.28 -3.81 -9.86
N ARG A 280 -9.26 -4.15 -9.03
CA ARG A 280 -9.66 -5.55 -8.84
C ARG A 280 -10.47 -6.00 -10.05
N MET A 281 -10.21 -7.23 -10.52
CA MET A 281 -10.75 -7.72 -11.77
C MET A 281 -11.56 -9.02 -11.62
N ASP A 282 -11.41 -9.72 -10.51
CA ASP A 282 -11.97 -11.05 -10.31
C ASP A 282 -12.30 -11.29 -8.83
N SER A 283 -13.01 -12.36 -8.55
CA SER A 283 -13.22 -12.87 -7.21
C SER A 283 -11.90 -13.15 -6.49
N SER A 284 -11.91 -13.10 -5.17
CA SER A 284 -10.76 -13.46 -4.35
C SER A 284 -10.89 -14.88 -3.81
N ARG A 285 -9.77 -15.60 -3.75
CA ARG A 285 -9.67 -16.91 -3.12
C ARG A 285 -9.52 -16.82 -1.59
N LEU A 286 -9.21 -15.62 -1.08
CA LEU A 286 -8.98 -15.38 0.35
C LEU A 286 -10.31 -15.10 1.07
N PHE A 287 -10.97 -14.01 0.68
CA PHE A 287 -12.26 -13.57 1.21
C PHE A 287 -13.08 -12.92 0.11
N SER A 288 -14.40 -13.08 0.15
CA SER A 288 -15.30 -12.50 -0.85
C SER A 288 -15.18 -10.97 -0.94
N SER A 289 -14.98 -10.32 0.20
CA SER A 289 -14.77 -8.88 0.29
C SER A 289 -13.49 -8.37 -0.40
N LEU A 290 -12.52 -9.24 -0.67
CA LEU A 290 -11.25 -8.89 -1.32
C LEU A 290 -11.27 -9.08 -2.84
N GLY A 291 -12.40 -9.54 -3.38
CA GLY A 291 -12.66 -9.65 -4.82
C GLY A 291 -13.53 -8.51 -5.36
N ALA A 292 -13.73 -8.51 -6.69
CA ALA A 292 -14.72 -7.72 -7.40
C ALA A 292 -15.08 -8.41 -8.71
N THR A 293 -16.35 -8.39 -9.07
CA THR A 293 -16.88 -8.99 -10.30
C THR A 293 -17.98 -8.11 -10.91
N GLY A 294 -18.27 -8.26 -12.18
CA GLY A 294 -19.30 -7.47 -12.87
C GLY A 294 -18.88 -6.02 -13.07
N ASN A 295 -19.64 -5.08 -12.52
CA ASN A 295 -19.30 -3.66 -12.59
C ASN A 295 -18.16 -3.32 -11.60
N LEU A 296 -17.03 -2.87 -12.14
CA LEU A 296 -15.81 -2.58 -11.38
C LEU A 296 -15.60 -1.09 -11.09
N ASN A 297 -16.60 -0.24 -11.29
CA ASN A 297 -16.47 1.22 -11.09
C ASN A 297 -16.02 1.62 -9.69
N ALA A 298 -16.28 0.80 -8.69
CA ALA A 298 -15.84 1.00 -7.31
C ALA A 298 -14.71 0.02 -6.89
N ALA A 299 -14.12 -0.69 -7.84
CA ALA A 299 -13.13 -1.74 -7.59
C ALA A 299 -11.67 -1.24 -7.60
N GLN A 300 -11.47 0.08 -7.74
CA GLN A 300 -10.14 0.66 -7.59
C GLN A 300 -9.60 0.36 -6.19
N HIS A 301 -8.32 -0.03 -6.17
CA HIS A 301 -7.68 -0.47 -4.93
C HIS A 301 -6.20 -0.09 -4.94
N CYS A 302 -5.72 0.34 -3.79
CA CYS A 302 -4.31 0.67 -3.59
C CYS A 302 -3.66 -0.40 -2.69
N ARG A 303 -2.57 -0.96 -3.16
CA ARG A 303 -1.62 -1.78 -2.42
C ARG A 303 -0.35 -0.97 -2.15
N ALA A 304 0.64 -1.56 -1.49
CA ALA A 304 1.92 -0.91 -1.27
C ALA A 304 3.07 -1.91 -1.38
N GLU A 305 4.26 -1.39 -1.66
CA GLU A 305 5.48 -2.16 -1.55
C GLU A 305 6.61 -1.31 -0.97
N PHE A 306 7.53 -1.97 -0.30
CA PHE A 306 8.73 -1.34 0.25
C PHE A 306 9.98 -2.10 -0.15
N TYR A 307 11.10 -1.40 -0.21
CA TYR A 307 12.38 -2.00 -0.60
C TYR A 307 13.20 -2.40 0.61
N SER A 308 13.73 -3.63 0.58
CA SER A 308 14.71 -4.09 1.55
C SER A 308 15.97 -4.60 0.84
N PRO A 309 17.16 -4.11 1.21
CA PRO A 309 18.40 -4.56 0.59
C PRO A 309 18.57 -6.08 0.65
N GLY A 310 18.95 -6.68 -0.50
CA GLY A 310 19.09 -8.11 -0.66
C GLY A 310 17.79 -8.88 -0.91
N TYR A 311 16.64 -8.26 -0.70
CA TYR A 311 15.31 -8.84 -0.96
C TYR A 311 14.59 -8.19 -2.13
N GLY A 312 14.92 -6.92 -2.45
CA GLY A 312 14.19 -6.14 -3.46
C GLY A 312 12.88 -5.56 -2.95
N TRP A 313 11.91 -5.42 -3.85
CA TRP A 313 10.58 -4.87 -3.55
C TRP A 313 9.66 -5.93 -2.96
N ILE A 314 9.20 -5.68 -1.74
CA ILE A 314 8.35 -6.57 -0.95
C ILE A 314 6.91 -6.08 -1.02
N PRO A 315 5.99 -6.89 -1.58
CA PRO A 315 4.59 -6.53 -1.67
C PRO A 315 3.90 -6.62 -0.32
N VAL A 316 3.07 -5.66 0.01
CA VAL A 316 2.24 -5.66 1.22
C VAL A 316 0.84 -5.13 0.94
N ASN A 317 -0.13 -5.56 1.75
CA ASN A 317 -1.50 -5.08 1.61
C ASN A 317 -2.19 -4.93 2.99
N PRO A 318 -1.80 -3.93 3.79
CA PRO A 318 -2.41 -3.70 5.10
C PRO A 318 -3.90 -3.33 5.01
N SER A 319 -4.31 -2.66 3.92
CA SER A 319 -5.69 -2.23 3.72
C SER A 319 -6.64 -3.40 3.52
N ASP A 320 -6.21 -4.50 2.88
CA ASP A 320 -7.04 -5.69 2.73
C ASP A 320 -7.23 -6.45 4.03
N VAL A 321 -6.23 -6.45 4.91
CA VAL A 321 -6.42 -6.98 6.26
C VAL A 321 -7.53 -6.23 6.98
N ARG A 322 -7.51 -4.88 6.93
CA ARG A 322 -8.54 -4.05 7.57
C ARG A 322 -9.89 -4.21 6.91
N LYS A 323 -9.95 -4.29 5.58
CA LYS A 323 -11.18 -4.55 4.84
C LYS A 323 -11.80 -5.90 5.21
N ALA A 324 -11.00 -6.97 5.28
CA ALA A 324 -11.48 -8.28 5.68
C ALA A 324 -12.02 -8.28 7.12
N ILE A 325 -11.31 -7.67 8.08
CA ILE A 325 -11.80 -7.52 9.45
C ILE A 325 -13.18 -6.88 9.47
N GLN A 326 -13.35 -5.75 8.77
CA GLN A 326 -14.58 -4.99 8.73
C GLN A 326 -15.72 -5.74 8.02
N SER A 327 -15.44 -6.25 6.82
CA SER A 327 -16.47 -6.79 5.92
C SER A 327 -16.86 -8.24 6.24
N GLU A 328 -15.94 -9.03 6.80
CA GLU A 328 -16.17 -10.43 7.16
C GLU A 328 -16.46 -10.60 8.67
N GLY A 329 -16.48 -9.50 9.43
CA GLY A 329 -16.76 -9.51 10.88
C GLY A 329 -15.72 -10.28 11.70
N LEU A 330 -14.44 -10.29 11.29
CA LEU A 330 -13.39 -11.04 11.98
C LEU A 330 -13.05 -10.38 13.32
N SER A 331 -12.99 -11.19 14.37
CA SER A 331 -12.47 -10.74 15.67
C SER A 331 -10.94 -10.63 15.66
N ASN A 332 -10.38 -9.85 16.57
CA ASN A 332 -8.92 -9.74 16.70
C ASN A 332 -8.23 -11.07 17.11
N PHE A 333 -9.00 -12.03 17.59
CA PHE A 333 -8.52 -13.35 18.00
C PHE A 333 -8.82 -14.44 16.98
N ASP A 334 -9.42 -14.08 15.84
CA ASP A 334 -9.74 -15.07 14.79
C ASP A 334 -8.43 -15.63 14.19
N PRO A 335 -8.25 -16.97 14.19
CA PRO A 335 -7.07 -17.59 13.58
C PRO A 335 -6.89 -17.21 12.10
N LYS A 336 -7.99 -16.99 11.36
CA LYS A 336 -7.98 -16.55 9.96
C LYS A 336 -7.30 -15.19 9.81
N LEU A 337 -7.51 -14.29 10.79
CA LEU A 337 -6.86 -12.99 10.78
C LEU A 337 -5.34 -13.10 10.91
N THR A 338 -4.84 -13.98 11.78
CA THR A 338 -3.40 -14.22 11.94
C THR A 338 -2.78 -14.73 10.63
N VAL A 339 -3.46 -15.69 9.97
CA VAL A 339 -3.03 -16.22 8.68
C VAL A 339 -3.04 -15.12 7.60
N LEU A 340 -4.12 -14.33 7.53
CA LEU A 340 -4.25 -13.25 6.56
C LEU A 340 -3.19 -12.16 6.75
N LYS A 341 -2.96 -11.71 7.98
CA LYS A 341 -1.89 -10.74 8.32
C LYS A 341 -0.51 -11.23 7.86
N LYS A 342 -0.21 -12.51 8.10
CA LYS A 342 1.05 -13.11 7.68
C LYS A 342 1.15 -13.21 6.16
N LEU A 343 0.10 -13.63 5.49
CA LEU A 343 0.06 -13.80 4.03
C LEU A 343 0.22 -12.45 3.32
N LEU A 344 -0.57 -11.44 3.68
CA LEU A 344 -0.58 -10.15 3.01
C LEU A 344 0.65 -9.26 3.33
N PHE A 345 1.58 -9.76 4.12
CA PHE A 345 2.96 -9.29 4.19
C PHE A 345 3.85 -10.18 3.31
N GLY A 346 3.85 -9.95 2.01
CA GLY A 346 4.64 -10.69 1.04
C GLY A 346 3.85 -11.31 -0.10
N PHE A 347 2.55 -11.05 -0.19
CA PHE A 347 1.69 -11.66 -1.20
C PHE A 347 0.68 -10.67 -1.80
N TRP A 348 0.56 -10.71 -3.13
CA TRP A 348 -0.53 -10.09 -3.87
C TRP A 348 -1.23 -11.15 -4.72
N GLU A 349 -2.55 -11.26 -4.55
CA GLU A 349 -3.38 -12.15 -5.34
C GLU A 349 -3.52 -11.61 -6.78
N MET A 350 -3.59 -12.52 -7.75
CA MET A 350 -3.66 -12.24 -9.19
C MET A 350 -4.98 -11.61 -9.67
N ASN A 351 -5.96 -11.45 -8.81
CA ASN A 351 -7.27 -10.87 -9.10
C ASN A 351 -7.25 -9.33 -9.26
N TRP A 352 -6.10 -8.76 -9.53
CA TRP A 352 -5.86 -7.31 -9.52
C TRP A 352 -4.84 -6.92 -10.58
N ALA A 353 -5.10 -5.81 -11.29
CA ALA A 353 -4.19 -5.21 -12.26
C ALA A 353 -3.57 -3.95 -11.68
N SER A 354 -2.25 -3.82 -11.80
CA SER A 354 -1.52 -2.59 -11.49
C SER A 354 -1.73 -1.56 -12.61
N LEU A 355 -2.00 -0.32 -12.23
CA LEU A 355 -2.05 0.81 -13.16
C LEU A 355 -0.75 1.63 -13.06
N ASN A 356 -0.42 2.13 -11.87
CA ASN A 356 0.77 2.94 -11.65
C ASN A 356 1.12 3.05 -10.16
N ALA A 357 2.26 3.71 -9.88
CA ALA A 357 2.70 4.09 -8.54
C ALA A 357 2.84 5.62 -8.40
N ALA A 358 2.29 6.37 -9.34
CA ALA A 358 2.51 7.79 -9.51
C ALA A 358 1.80 8.63 -8.46
N GLN A 359 2.44 9.70 -8.04
CA GLN A 359 1.91 10.73 -7.17
C GLN A 359 2.23 12.10 -7.81
N ASP A 360 1.43 13.13 -7.50
CA ASP A 360 1.56 14.48 -8.04
C ASP A 360 1.59 14.50 -9.59
N VAL A 361 0.60 13.84 -10.21
CA VAL A 361 0.54 13.55 -11.65
C VAL A 361 0.10 14.77 -12.44
N MET A 362 0.92 15.24 -13.37
CA MET A 362 0.56 16.25 -14.35
C MET A 362 0.00 15.63 -15.62
N LEU A 363 -1.27 15.87 -15.93
CA LEU A 363 -1.87 15.36 -17.17
C LEU A 363 -1.42 16.20 -18.37
N ARG A 364 -0.88 15.53 -19.38
CA ARG A 364 -0.41 16.19 -20.61
C ARG A 364 -1.56 16.91 -21.33
N GLY A 365 -1.40 18.21 -21.52
CA GLY A 365 -2.41 19.05 -22.21
C GLY A 365 -3.56 19.50 -21.32
N SER A 366 -3.61 19.11 -20.03
CA SER A 366 -4.55 19.67 -19.05
C SER A 366 -4.11 21.06 -18.61
N SER A 367 -5.09 21.91 -18.34
CA SER A 367 -4.88 23.24 -17.74
C SER A 367 -4.91 23.20 -16.19
N GLY A 368 -5.29 22.07 -15.61
CA GLY A 368 -5.42 21.91 -14.17
C GLY A 368 -4.11 21.61 -13.45
N ASN A 369 -4.12 21.75 -12.13
CA ASN A 369 -2.99 21.40 -11.25
C ASN A 369 -2.68 19.90 -11.28
N ALA A 370 -1.53 19.50 -10.71
CA ALA A 370 -1.20 18.11 -10.50
C ALA A 370 -2.31 17.37 -9.75
N LEU A 371 -2.60 16.15 -10.18
CA LEU A 371 -3.48 15.24 -9.44
C LEU A 371 -2.67 14.54 -8.35
N PRO A 372 -3.23 14.33 -7.17
CA PRO A 372 -2.54 13.58 -6.11
C PRO A 372 -2.12 12.18 -6.58
N PHE A 373 -2.94 11.54 -7.40
CA PHE A 373 -2.71 10.25 -8.08
C PHE A 373 -3.72 10.09 -9.22
N LEU A 374 -3.49 9.13 -10.12
CA LEU A 374 -4.40 8.81 -11.22
C LEU A 374 -4.81 7.33 -11.16
N ILE A 375 -6.06 7.06 -10.75
CA ILE A 375 -6.60 5.70 -10.58
C ILE A 375 -7.95 5.52 -11.33
N ARG A 376 -8.51 6.60 -11.84
CA ARG A 376 -9.80 6.67 -12.53
C ARG A 376 -9.72 7.61 -13.72
N PRO A 377 -10.70 7.57 -14.63
CA PRO A 377 -10.79 8.59 -15.68
C PRO A 377 -10.89 9.99 -15.11
N VAL A 378 -10.27 10.93 -15.80
CA VAL A 378 -10.36 12.37 -15.53
C VAL A 378 -10.89 13.04 -16.79
N LEU A 379 -11.95 13.84 -16.64
CA LEU A 379 -12.54 14.65 -17.70
C LEU A 379 -12.12 16.12 -17.53
N GLU A 380 -11.82 16.79 -18.62
CA GLU A 380 -11.68 18.25 -18.67
C GLU A 380 -12.51 18.82 -19.80
N THR A 381 -13.31 19.85 -19.52
CA THR A 381 -14.14 20.59 -20.48
C THR A 381 -13.90 22.08 -20.33
N GLY A 382 -14.64 22.90 -21.08
CA GLY A 382 -14.64 24.36 -20.89
C GLY A 382 -15.11 24.83 -19.51
N GLU A 383 -15.78 23.95 -18.76
CA GLU A 383 -16.28 24.25 -17.41
C GLU A 383 -15.30 23.87 -16.28
N GLY A 384 -14.23 23.13 -16.59
CA GLY A 384 -13.22 22.70 -15.64
C GLY A 384 -12.86 21.22 -15.74
N ARG A 385 -12.14 20.74 -14.71
CA ARG A 385 -11.70 19.34 -14.59
C ARG A 385 -12.53 18.58 -13.58
N PHE A 386 -12.91 17.37 -13.93
CA PHE A 386 -13.77 16.47 -13.16
C PHE A 386 -13.09 15.10 -13.02
N ASP A 387 -12.87 14.64 -11.81
CA ASP A 387 -12.27 13.35 -11.46
C ASP A 387 -13.21 12.44 -10.66
N ASP A 388 -14.42 12.92 -10.37
CA ASP A 388 -15.47 12.14 -9.71
C ASP A 388 -16.34 11.43 -10.76
N PRO A 389 -16.32 10.09 -10.83
CA PRO A 389 -17.14 9.31 -11.76
C PRO A 389 -18.66 9.36 -11.42
N ALA A 390 -19.02 9.88 -10.24
CA ALA A 390 -20.41 10.16 -9.90
C ALA A 390 -20.90 11.53 -10.41
N SER A 391 -20.02 12.26 -11.15
CA SER A 391 -20.41 13.53 -11.74
C SER A 391 -21.46 13.33 -12.83
N GLU A 392 -22.43 14.22 -12.91
CA GLU A 392 -23.44 14.20 -13.98
C GLU A 392 -22.86 14.53 -15.36
N ARG A 393 -21.56 14.85 -15.45
CA ARG A 393 -20.87 15.28 -16.67
C ARG A 393 -20.40 14.13 -17.55
N PHE A 394 -20.12 12.97 -16.94
CA PHE A 394 -19.76 11.80 -17.70
C PHE A 394 -20.16 10.51 -17.00
N SER A 395 -20.46 9.49 -17.81
CA SER A 395 -20.68 8.14 -17.38
C SER A 395 -19.41 7.32 -17.62
N TYR A 396 -18.97 6.60 -16.61
CA TYR A 396 -17.85 5.68 -16.71
C TYR A 396 -18.31 4.27 -16.29
N SER A 397 -17.99 3.29 -17.11
CA SER A 397 -18.17 1.88 -16.77
C SER A 397 -16.89 1.10 -17.00
N VAL A 398 -16.53 0.24 -16.07
CA VAL A 398 -15.44 -0.71 -16.25
C VAL A 398 -15.86 -2.10 -15.83
N THR A 399 -15.52 -3.07 -16.67
CA THR A 399 -15.74 -4.51 -16.44
C THR A 399 -14.46 -5.27 -16.77
N ALA A 400 -14.29 -6.46 -16.25
CA ALA A 400 -13.22 -7.36 -16.67
C ALA A 400 -13.79 -8.75 -16.96
N GLN A 401 -13.27 -9.36 -18.00
CA GLN A 401 -13.62 -10.70 -18.43
C GLN A 401 -12.36 -11.55 -18.50
N ARG A 402 -12.40 -12.70 -17.89
CA ARG A 402 -11.34 -13.71 -18.02
C ARG A 402 -11.45 -14.39 -19.39
N VAL A 403 -10.31 -14.48 -20.12
CA VAL A 403 -10.19 -15.05 -21.46
C VAL A 403 -9.22 -16.22 -21.47
#